data_73697dee745324815d47f838a8be757d
#
_entry.id   73697dee745324815d47f838a8be757d
#
_cell.length_a   1.000
_cell.length_b   1.000
_cell.length_c   1.000
_cell.angle_alpha   90.00
_cell.angle_beta   90.00
_cell.angle_gamma   90.00
#
_symmetry.space_group_name_H-M   'P 1'
#
loop_
_entity.id
_entity.type
_entity.pdbx_description
1 polymer ?
#
loop_
_entity_poly.entity_id
_entity_poly.type
_entity_poly.pdbx_seq_one_letter_code
_entity_poly.pdbx_strand_id
1 'polypeptide(L)'
;MSFDGDELAGMVDPFGALSRAELSEAAREVAFRRGDDLDDAALAAAVDGAVAAYRLVVCPPEAVRFDGDGTDLLAVGPTAFPEPPEGAEDLPHILGVDRRSVDRERLGRAVVERLRGQAARAVDRGEHEQVRQLLDVSYDVEAWAPVDVSDVRERFDSALEE
;
A
#
# COMPACT_ATOMS: atom_id res chain seq x y z
N MET A 1 0.38 21.03 -4.62
CA MET A 1 -0.11 19.80 -5.24
C MET A 1 -0.02 18.63 -4.27
N SER A 2 -1.00 17.77 -4.25
CA SER A 2 -1.01 16.57 -3.43
C SER A 2 -1.55 15.39 -4.23
N PHE A 3 -1.20 14.18 -3.80
CA PHE A 3 -1.69 12.94 -4.38
C PHE A 3 -2.44 12.16 -3.31
N ASP A 4 -3.56 11.54 -3.68
CA ASP A 4 -4.24 10.62 -2.79
C ASP A 4 -3.64 9.21 -2.89
N GLY A 5 -4.11 8.29 -2.04
CA GLY A 5 -3.58 6.93 -2.01
C GLY A 5 -3.79 6.15 -3.30
N ASP A 6 -4.92 6.36 -3.98
CA ASP A 6 -5.22 5.68 -5.23
C ASP A 6 -4.34 6.20 -6.37
N GLU A 7 -4.03 7.48 -6.38
CA GLU A 7 -3.10 8.06 -7.35
C GLU A 7 -1.68 7.55 -7.14
N LEU A 8 -1.23 7.46 -5.87
CA LEU A 8 0.07 6.88 -5.55
C LEU A 8 0.13 5.41 -5.96
N ALA A 9 -0.93 4.65 -5.68
CA ALA A 9 -1.03 3.25 -6.12
C ALA A 9 -0.99 3.15 -7.66
N GLY A 10 -1.62 4.09 -8.36
CA GLY A 10 -1.59 4.16 -9.82
C GLY A 10 -0.20 4.40 -10.38
N MET A 11 0.66 5.12 -9.65
CA MET A 11 2.05 5.30 -10.04
C MET A 11 2.89 4.02 -9.84
N VAL A 12 2.59 3.25 -8.80
CA VAL A 12 3.31 2.00 -8.46
C VAL A 12 2.89 0.86 -9.39
N ASP A 13 1.61 0.78 -9.74
CA ASP A 13 1.01 -0.37 -10.43
C ASP A 13 1.78 -0.82 -11.68
N PRO A 14 2.21 0.07 -12.59
CA PRO A 14 2.94 -0.35 -13.79
C PRO A 14 4.27 -1.02 -13.50
N PHE A 15 4.85 -0.77 -12.34
CA PHE A 15 6.17 -1.30 -11.96
C PHE A 15 6.09 -2.54 -11.07
N GLY A 16 4.91 -2.89 -10.58
CA GLY A 16 4.72 -3.95 -9.59
C GLY A 16 5.11 -3.51 -8.19
N ALA A 17 6.26 -2.94 -8.02
CA ALA A 17 6.73 -2.38 -6.74
C ALA A 17 7.76 -1.29 -6.98
N LEU A 18 7.78 -0.27 -6.12
CA LEU A 18 8.75 0.83 -6.14
C LEU A 18 9.28 1.09 -4.73
N SER A 19 10.52 1.50 -4.63
CA SER A 19 11.04 2.04 -3.36
C SER A 19 10.39 3.40 -3.09
N ARG A 20 10.46 3.88 -1.85
CA ARG A 20 9.97 5.22 -1.52
C ARG A 20 10.69 6.30 -2.34
N ALA A 21 11.99 6.14 -2.55
CA ALA A 21 12.77 7.08 -3.36
C ALA A 21 12.29 7.11 -4.81
N GLU A 22 12.03 5.93 -5.37
CA GLU A 22 11.51 5.82 -6.75
C GLU A 22 10.10 6.39 -6.87
N LEU A 23 9.24 6.14 -5.89
CA LEU A 23 7.89 6.71 -5.88
C LEU A 23 7.94 8.24 -5.75
N SER A 24 8.84 8.77 -4.92
CA SER A 24 9.03 10.21 -4.79
C SER A 24 9.50 10.83 -6.10
N GLU A 25 10.40 10.17 -6.81
CA GLU A 25 10.86 10.61 -8.13
C GLU A 25 9.72 10.61 -9.14
N ALA A 26 8.89 9.56 -9.13
CA ALA A 26 7.72 9.48 -10.00
C ALA A 26 6.75 10.63 -9.71
N ALA A 27 6.46 10.90 -8.45
CA ALA A 27 5.57 11.99 -8.06
C ALA A 27 6.11 13.36 -8.47
N ARG A 28 7.41 13.58 -8.33
CA ARG A 28 8.04 14.83 -8.77
C ARG A 28 7.96 15.01 -10.28
N GLU A 29 8.13 13.93 -11.04
CA GLU A 29 8.01 13.99 -12.50
C GLU A 29 6.59 14.33 -12.93
N VAL A 30 5.58 13.74 -12.30
CA VAL A 30 4.18 14.06 -12.58
C VAL A 30 3.89 15.53 -12.26
N ALA A 31 4.35 16.01 -11.10
CA ALA A 31 4.16 17.40 -10.70
C ALA A 31 4.83 18.36 -11.68
N PHE A 32 6.06 18.04 -12.10
CA PHE A 32 6.79 18.85 -13.08
C PHE A 32 6.03 18.94 -14.40
N ARG A 33 5.51 17.83 -14.90
CA ARG A 33 4.74 17.80 -16.16
C ARG A 33 3.45 18.60 -16.09
N ARG A 34 2.86 18.70 -14.89
CA ARG A 34 1.63 19.46 -14.67
C ARG A 34 1.90 20.92 -14.34
N GLY A 35 3.17 21.31 -14.24
CA GLY A 35 3.55 22.65 -13.86
C GLY A 35 3.24 23.02 -12.41
N ASP A 36 3.13 22.00 -11.54
CA ASP A 36 2.81 22.17 -10.13
C ASP A 36 4.04 22.02 -9.25
N ASP A 37 4.01 22.66 -8.08
CA ASP A 37 5.01 22.49 -7.05
C ASP A 37 4.61 21.32 -6.13
N LEU A 38 5.59 20.53 -5.73
CA LEU A 38 5.39 19.40 -4.84
C LEU A 38 6.22 19.61 -3.57
N ASP A 39 5.54 19.61 -2.42
CA ASP A 39 6.19 19.68 -1.12
C ASP A 39 6.61 18.28 -0.67
N ASP A 40 7.91 18.09 -0.40
CA ASP A 40 8.45 16.78 0.00
C ASP A 40 7.84 16.28 1.31
N ALA A 41 7.59 17.15 2.28
CA ALA A 41 6.97 16.76 3.55
C ALA A 41 5.52 16.30 3.35
N ALA A 42 4.77 17.00 2.49
CA ALA A 42 3.40 16.63 2.15
C ALA A 42 3.37 15.29 1.41
N LEU A 43 4.32 15.05 0.51
CA LEU A 43 4.42 13.78 -0.21
C LEU A 43 4.71 12.62 0.75
N ALA A 44 5.67 12.81 1.66
CA ALA A 44 6.00 11.79 2.66
C ALA A 44 4.79 11.45 3.52
N ALA A 45 4.02 12.46 3.94
CA ALA A 45 2.80 12.25 4.71
C ALA A 45 1.74 11.49 3.90
N ALA A 46 1.61 11.79 2.62
CA ALA A 46 0.66 11.11 1.73
C ALA A 46 1.03 9.63 1.56
N VAL A 47 2.32 9.33 1.39
CA VAL A 47 2.80 7.94 1.30
C VAL A 47 2.54 7.20 2.60
N ASP A 48 2.87 7.80 3.74
CA ASP A 48 2.62 7.19 5.06
C ASP A 48 1.13 6.94 5.27
N GLY A 49 0.28 7.87 4.87
CA GLY A 49 -1.18 7.72 4.93
C GLY A 49 -1.69 6.58 4.04
N ALA A 50 -1.14 6.45 2.85
CA ALA A 50 -1.50 5.36 1.93
C ALA A 50 -1.11 3.99 2.51
N VAL A 51 0.06 3.89 3.14
CA VAL A 51 0.49 2.66 3.81
C VAL A 51 -0.41 2.37 5.02
N ALA A 52 -0.72 3.38 5.82
CA ALA A 52 -1.61 3.21 6.98
C ALA A 52 -3.00 2.71 6.58
N ALA A 53 -3.51 3.15 5.43
CA ALA A 53 -4.84 2.79 4.92
C ALA A 53 -4.84 1.52 4.06
N TYR A 54 -3.73 0.80 3.95
CA TYR A 54 -3.58 -0.41 3.11
C TYR A 54 -3.76 -0.14 1.60
N ARG A 55 -3.60 1.09 1.15
CA ARG A 55 -3.56 1.40 -0.29
C ARG A 55 -2.21 1.08 -0.89
N LEU A 56 -1.16 1.19 -0.09
CA LEU A 56 0.18 0.71 -0.40
C LEU A 56 0.62 -0.22 0.73
N VAL A 57 1.39 -1.25 0.39
CA VAL A 57 1.90 -2.19 1.39
C VAL A 57 3.39 -2.39 1.20
N VAL A 58 4.10 -2.60 2.31
CA VAL A 58 5.54 -2.87 2.27
C VAL A 58 5.76 -4.33 1.87
N CYS A 59 6.57 -4.54 0.83
CA CYS A 59 6.91 -5.89 0.38
C CYS A 59 8.02 -6.46 1.26
N PRO A 60 7.84 -7.65 1.84
CA PRO A 60 8.96 -8.34 2.47
C PRO A 60 9.94 -8.81 1.39
N PRO A 61 11.24 -8.98 1.71
CA PRO A 61 12.24 -9.38 0.70
C PRO A 61 11.90 -10.66 -0.05
N GLU A 62 11.23 -11.61 0.59
CA GLU A 62 10.86 -12.89 -0.02
C GLU A 62 9.70 -12.77 -1.02
N ALA A 63 8.98 -11.66 -1.03
CA ALA A 63 7.83 -11.48 -1.92
C ALA A 63 8.21 -10.89 -3.28
N VAL A 64 9.40 -10.34 -3.41
CA VAL A 64 9.83 -9.68 -4.65
C VAL A 64 11.32 -9.92 -4.88
N ARG A 65 11.67 -10.21 -6.13
CA ARG A 65 13.08 -10.29 -6.54
C ARG A 65 13.55 -8.89 -6.89
N PHE A 66 14.54 -8.43 -6.17
CA PHE A 66 15.10 -7.10 -6.34
C PHE A 66 16.58 -7.12 -5.97
N ASP A 67 17.45 -6.78 -6.93
CA ASP A 67 18.89 -6.74 -6.78
C ASP A 67 19.39 -5.38 -6.26
N GLY A 68 18.58 -4.72 -5.46
CA GLY A 68 18.91 -3.42 -4.91
C GLY A 68 19.64 -3.49 -3.57
N ASP A 69 19.71 -2.35 -2.92
CA ASP A 69 20.49 -2.11 -1.69
C ASP A 69 19.79 -2.53 -0.41
N GLY A 70 18.78 -3.39 -0.48
CA GLY A 70 18.01 -3.82 0.69
C GLY A 70 16.91 -2.85 1.12
N THR A 71 16.66 -1.81 0.31
CA THR A 71 15.58 -0.86 0.56
C THR A 71 14.22 -1.54 0.42
N ASP A 72 13.29 -1.23 1.33
CA ASP A 72 11.94 -1.74 1.25
C ASP A 72 11.23 -1.24 0.00
N LEU A 73 10.48 -2.13 -0.64
CA LEU A 73 9.64 -1.79 -1.78
C LEU A 73 8.18 -1.68 -1.35
N LEU A 74 7.44 -0.82 -2.04
CA LEU A 74 6.00 -0.64 -1.84
C LEU A 74 5.27 -1.21 -3.04
N ALA A 75 4.20 -1.95 -2.78
CA ALA A 75 3.30 -2.48 -3.81
C ALA A 75 1.89 -1.95 -3.60
N VAL A 76 1.03 -2.11 -4.61
CA VAL A 76 -0.38 -1.75 -4.51
C VAL A 76 -1.06 -2.65 -3.47
N GLY A 77 -1.73 -2.04 -2.50
CA GLY A 77 -2.37 -2.74 -1.40
C GLY A 77 -3.82 -3.14 -1.68
N PRO A 78 -4.42 -3.90 -0.75
CA PRO A 78 -5.75 -4.49 -0.96
C PRO A 78 -6.90 -3.47 -1.01
N THR A 79 -6.74 -2.28 -0.43
CA THR A 79 -7.81 -1.29 -0.41
C THR A 79 -7.73 -0.30 -1.57
N ALA A 80 -6.68 -0.37 -2.40
CA ALA A 80 -6.46 0.60 -3.47
C ALA A 80 -7.29 0.28 -4.71
N PHE A 81 -7.75 1.35 -5.35
CA PHE A 81 -8.23 1.33 -6.73
C PHE A 81 -7.22 2.16 -7.52
N PRO A 82 -6.16 1.53 -8.08
CA PRO A 82 -5.07 2.28 -8.70
C PRO A 82 -5.57 3.18 -9.81
N GLU A 83 -5.29 4.46 -9.68
CA GLU A 83 -5.72 5.48 -10.62
C GLU A 83 -4.51 6.32 -11.05
N PRO A 84 -3.91 6.02 -12.22
CA PRO A 84 -2.77 6.81 -12.67
C PRO A 84 -3.17 8.28 -12.80
N PRO A 85 -2.44 9.19 -12.14
CA PRO A 85 -2.75 10.61 -12.27
C PRO A 85 -2.39 11.11 -13.67
N GLU A 86 -2.99 12.23 -14.07
CA GLU A 86 -2.65 12.89 -15.33
C GLU A 86 -1.17 13.24 -15.32
N GLY A 87 -0.46 12.87 -16.38
CA GLY A 87 0.98 13.09 -16.51
C GLY A 87 1.82 11.85 -16.16
N ALA A 88 1.19 10.74 -15.77
CA ALA A 88 1.89 9.51 -15.36
C ALA A 88 2.11 8.50 -16.50
N GLU A 89 1.63 8.80 -17.70
CA GLU A 89 1.59 7.82 -18.81
C GLU A 89 2.96 7.28 -19.22
N ASP A 90 4.00 8.12 -19.16
CA ASP A 90 5.34 7.76 -19.60
C ASP A 90 6.30 7.42 -18.47
N LEU A 91 5.80 7.28 -17.22
CA LEU A 91 6.67 7.01 -16.07
C LEU A 91 7.58 5.80 -16.24
N PRO A 92 7.12 4.65 -16.76
CA PRO A 92 8.02 3.51 -16.94
C PRO A 92 9.23 3.83 -17.83
N HIS A 93 9.02 4.62 -18.86
CA HIS A 93 10.09 5.03 -19.76
C HIS A 93 11.02 6.06 -19.10
N ILE A 94 10.45 7.00 -18.36
CA ILE A 94 11.21 8.12 -17.78
C ILE A 94 12.08 7.64 -16.60
N LEU A 95 11.52 6.82 -15.72
CA LEU A 95 12.25 6.31 -14.55
C LEU A 95 13.27 5.24 -14.93
N GLY A 96 13.08 4.54 -16.04
CA GLY A 96 13.98 3.46 -16.46
C GLY A 96 13.99 2.29 -15.48
N VAL A 97 12.90 2.08 -14.73
CA VAL A 97 12.75 0.97 -13.80
C VAL A 97 11.93 -0.12 -14.49
N ASP A 98 12.51 -1.32 -14.59
CA ASP A 98 11.79 -2.47 -15.14
C ASP A 98 10.72 -2.95 -14.17
N ARG A 99 9.65 -3.53 -14.73
CA ARG A 99 8.57 -4.11 -13.92
C ARG A 99 9.14 -5.23 -13.03
N ARG A 100 8.82 -5.15 -11.75
CA ARG A 100 9.20 -6.14 -10.75
C ARG A 100 8.04 -7.11 -10.55
N SER A 101 8.37 -8.39 -10.45
CA SER A 101 7.38 -9.43 -10.19
C SER A 101 7.20 -9.59 -8.67
N VAL A 102 5.95 -9.50 -8.20
CA VAL A 102 5.62 -9.62 -6.79
C VAL A 102 4.86 -10.93 -6.57
N ASP A 103 5.33 -11.74 -5.62
CA ASP A 103 4.63 -12.95 -5.20
C ASP A 103 3.46 -12.55 -4.30
N ARG A 104 2.25 -12.60 -4.84
CA ARG A 104 1.03 -12.15 -4.16
C ARG A 104 0.72 -12.97 -2.91
N GLU A 105 1.02 -14.25 -2.93
CA GLU A 105 0.80 -15.11 -1.76
C GLU A 105 1.70 -14.70 -0.59
N ARG A 106 2.99 -14.51 -0.86
CA ARG A 106 3.94 -14.08 0.17
C ARG A 106 3.65 -12.69 0.68
N LEU A 107 3.32 -11.78 -0.23
CA LEU A 107 2.92 -10.43 0.13
C LEU A 107 1.65 -10.46 0.99
N GLY A 108 0.68 -11.27 0.60
CA GLY A 108 -0.58 -11.44 1.33
C GLY A 108 -0.35 -11.94 2.75
N ARG A 109 0.55 -12.89 2.95
CA ARG A 109 0.88 -13.38 4.30
C ARG A 109 1.47 -12.28 5.18
N ALA A 110 2.35 -11.44 4.63
CA ALA A 110 2.92 -10.33 5.37
C ALA A 110 1.84 -9.31 5.77
N VAL A 111 0.90 -9.04 4.86
CA VAL A 111 -0.22 -8.13 5.15
C VAL A 111 -1.14 -8.72 6.22
N VAL A 112 -1.41 -10.02 6.18
CA VAL A 112 -2.22 -10.71 7.19
C VAL A 112 -1.57 -10.61 8.57
N GLU A 113 -0.24 -10.81 8.66
CA GLU A 113 0.48 -10.68 9.94
C GLU A 113 0.37 -9.26 10.51
N ARG A 114 0.49 -8.25 9.66
CA ARG A 114 0.29 -6.85 10.04
C ARG A 114 -1.14 -6.63 10.54
N LEU A 115 -2.13 -7.15 9.81
CA LEU A 115 -3.54 -7.03 10.17
C LEU A 115 -3.83 -7.69 11.51
N ARG A 116 -3.28 -8.89 11.75
CA ARG A 116 -3.43 -9.59 13.03
C ARG A 116 -2.86 -8.78 14.20
N GLY A 117 -1.68 -8.18 14.00
CA GLY A 117 -1.07 -7.35 15.03
C GLY A 117 -1.91 -6.12 15.35
N GLN A 118 -2.42 -5.44 14.33
CA GLN A 118 -3.28 -4.28 14.51
C GLN A 118 -4.62 -4.66 15.15
N ALA A 119 -5.18 -5.80 14.75
CA ALA A 119 -6.41 -6.34 15.31
C ALA A 119 -6.27 -6.59 16.81
N ALA A 120 -5.20 -7.26 17.22
CA ALA A 120 -4.95 -7.56 18.63
C ALA A 120 -4.86 -6.27 19.44
N ARG A 121 -4.14 -5.27 18.96
CA ARG A 121 -4.00 -3.98 19.66
C ARG A 121 -5.33 -3.23 19.75
N ALA A 122 -6.09 -3.18 18.67
CA ALA A 122 -7.37 -2.47 18.64
C ALA A 122 -8.40 -3.13 19.58
N VAL A 123 -8.47 -4.46 19.59
CA VAL A 123 -9.36 -5.21 20.47
C VAL A 123 -8.97 -5.00 21.93
N ASP A 124 -7.67 -5.11 22.25
CA ASP A 124 -7.17 -4.93 23.63
C ASP A 124 -7.44 -3.53 24.16
N ARG A 125 -7.41 -2.52 23.30
CA ARG A 125 -7.65 -1.12 23.68
C ARG A 125 -9.12 -0.72 23.63
N GLY A 126 -10.01 -1.59 23.16
CA GLY A 126 -11.43 -1.27 23.00
C GLY A 126 -11.71 -0.20 21.96
N GLU A 127 -10.85 -0.09 20.95
CA GLU A 127 -10.96 0.89 19.87
C GLU A 127 -11.93 0.38 18.80
N HIS A 128 -13.24 0.42 19.07
CA HIS A 128 -14.27 -0.18 18.23
C HIS A 128 -14.29 0.40 16.80
N GLU A 129 -14.05 1.69 16.65
CA GLU A 129 -14.01 2.31 15.33
C GLU A 129 -12.86 1.73 14.50
N GLN A 130 -11.69 1.57 15.11
CA GLN A 130 -10.53 0.95 14.45
C GLN A 130 -10.81 -0.52 14.10
N VAL A 131 -11.51 -1.25 14.99
CA VAL A 131 -11.90 -2.64 14.73
C VAL A 131 -12.80 -2.71 13.50
N ARG A 132 -13.78 -1.80 13.36
CA ARG A 132 -14.66 -1.78 12.18
C ARG A 132 -13.88 -1.50 10.90
N GLN A 133 -12.94 -0.56 10.93
CA GLN A 133 -12.09 -0.25 9.79
C GLN A 133 -11.25 -1.45 9.37
N LEU A 134 -10.63 -2.14 10.33
CA LEU A 134 -9.82 -3.32 10.07
C LEU A 134 -10.67 -4.51 9.58
N LEU A 135 -11.90 -4.61 10.05
CA LEU A 135 -12.84 -5.63 9.55
C LEU A 135 -13.10 -5.44 8.05
N ASP A 136 -13.33 -4.21 7.62
CA ASP A 136 -13.51 -3.91 6.19
C ASP A 136 -12.24 -4.27 5.40
N VAL A 137 -11.06 -3.94 5.91
CA VAL A 137 -9.78 -4.28 5.29
C VAL A 137 -9.64 -5.80 5.15
N SER A 138 -10.11 -6.58 6.12
CA SER A 138 -9.98 -8.05 6.07
C SER A 138 -10.68 -8.65 4.85
N TYR A 139 -11.82 -8.12 4.45
CA TYR A 139 -12.51 -8.57 3.24
C TYR A 139 -11.72 -8.21 1.98
N ASP A 140 -11.16 -7.01 1.94
CA ASP A 140 -10.35 -6.56 0.82
C ASP A 140 -9.08 -7.42 0.67
N VAL A 141 -8.46 -7.81 1.77
CA VAL A 141 -7.27 -8.67 1.77
C VAL A 141 -7.56 -10.02 1.13
N GLU A 142 -8.69 -10.65 1.48
CA GLU A 142 -9.05 -11.96 0.90
C GLU A 142 -9.41 -11.86 -0.59
N ALA A 143 -9.94 -10.74 -1.04
CA ALA A 143 -10.22 -10.51 -2.45
C ALA A 143 -8.94 -10.23 -3.25
N TRP A 144 -7.90 -9.72 -2.59
CA TRP A 144 -6.67 -9.25 -3.20
C TRP A 144 -5.57 -10.33 -3.27
N ALA A 145 -5.53 -11.25 -2.30
CA ALA A 145 -4.49 -12.28 -2.20
C ALA A 145 -5.09 -13.63 -1.79
N PRO A 146 -4.42 -14.76 -2.13
CA PRO A 146 -4.91 -16.10 -1.77
C PRO A 146 -4.59 -16.43 -0.31
N VAL A 147 -5.24 -15.73 0.62
CA VAL A 147 -5.06 -15.87 2.07
C VAL A 147 -6.41 -15.96 2.78
N ASP A 148 -6.42 -16.50 4.00
CA ASP A 148 -7.61 -16.64 4.83
C ASP A 148 -7.43 -15.82 6.09
N VAL A 149 -8.38 -14.92 6.37
CA VAL A 149 -8.39 -14.09 7.57
C VAL A 149 -9.67 -14.28 8.39
N SER A 150 -10.35 -15.42 8.24
CA SER A 150 -11.59 -15.70 8.96
C SER A 150 -11.39 -15.68 10.49
N ASP A 151 -10.23 -16.13 10.99
CA ASP A 151 -9.89 -16.07 12.40
C ASP A 151 -9.83 -14.62 12.92
N VAL A 152 -9.31 -13.71 12.11
CA VAL A 152 -9.24 -12.28 12.44
C VAL A 152 -10.65 -11.69 12.50
N ARG A 153 -11.49 -12.01 11.51
CA ARG A 153 -12.88 -11.53 11.48
C ARG A 153 -13.68 -12.01 12.68
N GLU A 154 -13.51 -13.27 13.09
CA GLU A 154 -14.19 -13.81 14.29
C GLU A 154 -13.81 -13.01 15.53
N ARG A 155 -12.54 -12.64 15.67
CA ARG A 155 -12.07 -11.80 16.77
C ARG A 155 -12.70 -10.41 16.74
N PHE A 156 -12.83 -9.81 15.55
CA PHE A 156 -13.47 -8.50 15.38
C PHE A 156 -14.96 -8.55 15.73
N ASP A 157 -15.66 -9.57 15.23
CA ASP A 157 -17.09 -9.73 15.49
C ASP A 157 -17.36 -9.89 16.98
N SER A 158 -16.54 -10.70 17.67
CA SER A 158 -16.66 -10.87 19.12
C SER A 158 -16.43 -9.55 19.88
N ALA A 159 -15.45 -8.76 19.45
CA ALA A 159 -15.16 -7.47 20.08
C ALA A 159 -16.28 -6.46 19.89
N LEU A 160 -16.96 -6.47 18.73
CA LEU A 160 -18.03 -5.54 18.42
C LEU A 160 -19.35 -5.91 19.11
N GLU A 161 -19.51 -7.16 19.55
CA GLU A 161 -20.68 -7.62 20.31
C GLU A 161 -20.63 -7.23 21.80
N GLU A 162 -19.49 -6.82 22.31
CA GLU A 162 -19.30 -6.42 23.71
C GLU A 162 -19.88 -5.03 24.03
#